data_fd4bafc2448eb6eb42819c7e2bb794ae
#
_entry.id   fd4bafc2448eb6eb42819c7e2bb794ae
#
_cell.length_a   1.000
_cell.length_b   1.000
_cell.length_c   1.000
_cell.angle_alpha   90.00
_cell.angle_beta   90.00
_cell.angle_gamma   90.00
#
_symmetry.space_group_name_H-M   'P 1'
#
loop_
_entity.id
_entity.type
_entity.pdbx_description
1 polymer ?
#
loop_
_entity_poly.entity_id
_entity_poly.type
_entity_poly.pdbx_seq_one_letter_code
_entity_poly.pdbx_strand_id
1 'polypeptide(L)'
;MLGLATPPHLLDISGRIDNPGAINSFAVLPPGLAAGAPLVVLLHGCTQNAALIANGTGWGALAETAGFALLLPQQTEAKNPRRCFNWFLPTETARGQGEAASIMAGVAALIANHRLDPARVYVTGLSAGGAMTSQLLAAYPEVFAAGAILAGLPAGAAGDVAGALTAMQTGAPRPDESWAAAVRAASPHAGPWPRVSIWHGTHDPVVNPLAADGIVAQWRLLHGLPETPSLLPGATPAHRLEVWRDAAGNTVLERNTVAGLAHGVPLGGRTGRPGPHFLPVGIDSTRRIARFFGVID
;
A
#
# COMPACT_ATOMS: atom_id res chain seq x y z
N MET A 1 -12.52 16.36 25.65
CA MET A 1 -13.14 15.22 24.93
C MET A 1 -12.83 15.40 23.47
N LEU A 2 -11.91 14.59 22.92
CA LEU A 2 -11.70 14.55 21.46
C LEU A 2 -12.94 13.86 20.87
N GLY A 3 -13.74 14.60 20.10
CA GLY A 3 -14.90 14.06 19.42
C GLY A 3 -14.47 12.88 18.55
N LEU A 4 -15.08 11.72 18.76
CA LEU A 4 -14.90 10.55 17.93
C LEU A 4 -15.37 10.93 16.52
N ALA A 5 -14.44 11.07 15.56
CA ALA A 5 -14.81 11.30 14.18
C ALA A 5 -15.82 10.23 13.73
N THR A 6 -16.90 10.67 13.10
CA THR A 6 -17.89 9.77 12.51
C THR A 6 -17.18 8.83 11.53
N PRO A 7 -17.51 7.54 11.48
CA PRO A 7 -16.95 6.64 10.47
C PRO A 7 -17.26 7.19 9.07
N PRO A 8 -16.29 7.14 8.13
CA PRO A 8 -16.53 7.60 6.77
C PRO A 8 -17.67 6.80 6.13
N HIS A 9 -18.47 7.48 5.33
CA HIS A 9 -19.52 6.82 4.56
C HIS A 9 -18.89 6.00 3.43
N LEU A 10 -19.03 4.69 3.48
CA LEU A 10 -18.57 3.78 2.45
C LEU A 10 -19.65 3.60 1.38
N LEU A 11 -19.39 4.08 0.16
CA LEU A 11 -20.23 3.84 -1.00
C LEU A 11 -19.85 2.48 -1.62
N ASP A 12 -20.78 1.53 -1.70
CA ASP A 12 -20.56 0.26 -2.41
C ASP A 12 -20.62 0.51 -3.93
N ILE A 13 -19.55 0.15 -4.62
CA ILE A 13 -19.42 0.25 -6.07
C ILE A 13 -19.21 -1.11 -6.74
N SER A 14 -19.27 -2.22 -5.99
CA SER A 14 -18.96 -3.57 -6.47
C SER A 14 -19.78 -3.99 -7.71
N GLY A 15 -21.07 -3.67 -7.74
CA GLY A 15 -21.96 -3.97 -8.86
C GLY A 15 -21.86 -3.01 -10.05
N ARG A 16 -20.94 -2.03 -10.03
CA ARG A 16 -20.80 -0.97 -11.04
C ARG A 16 -19.48 -1.04 -11.81
N ILE A 17 -18.65 -2.02 -11.52
CA ILE A 17 -17.33 -2.20 -12.11
C ILE A 17 -17.16 -3.64 -12.61
N ASP A 18 -16.29 -3.83 -13.59
CA ASP A 18 -15.84 -5.16 -13.97
C ASP A 18 -15.07 -5.82 -12.82
N ASN A 19 -15.38 -7.09 -12.51
CA ASN A 19 -14.93 -7.71 -11.27
C ASN A 19 -14.47 -9.17 -11.45
N PRO A 20 -13.47 -9.44 -12.28
CA PRO A 20 -12.97 -10.80 -12.50
C PRO A 20 -12.38 -11.45 -11.25
N GLY A 21 -11.89 -10.63 -10.31
CA GLY A 21 -11.34 -11.06 -9.02
C GLY A 21 -12.39 -11.42 -7.97
N ALA A 22 -13.68 -11.19 -8.22
CA ALA A 22 -14.79 -11.48 -7.30
C ALA A 22 -14.56 -10.89 -5.88
N ILE A 23 -14.03 -9.68 -5.80
CA ILE A 23 -13.87 -8.90 -4.57
C ILE A 23 -14.94 -7.82 -4.48
N ASN A 24 -15.24 -7.35 -3.27
CA ASN A 24 -16.08 -6.16 -3.10
C ASN A 24 -15.23 -4.89 -3.26
N SER A 25 -15.86 -3.79 -3.66
CA SER A 25 -15.19 -2.50 -3.80
C SER A 25 -16.04 -1.39 -3.21
N PHE A 26 -15.44 -0.63 -2.31
CA PHE A 26 -16.06 0.53 -1.67
C PHE A 26 -15.29 1.81 -1.98
N ALA A 27 -15.97 2.94 -1.89
CA ALA A 27 -15.34 4.24 -2.06
C ALA A 27 -15.70 5.18 -0.91
N VAL A 28 -14.76 6.06 -0.54
CA VAL A 28 -15.04 7.27 0.24
C VAL A 28 -14.87 8.44 -0.72
N LEU A 29 -15.95 9.20 -0.88
CA LEU A 29 -16.02 10.36 -1.75
C LEU A 29 -16.42 11.57 -0.89
N PRO A 30 -15.48 12.42 -0.51
CA PRO A 30 -15.77 13.61 0.29
C PRO A 30 -16.82 14.50 -0.36
N PRO A 31 -17.74 15.10 0.41
CA PRO A 31 -18.64 16.12 -0.13
C PRO A 31 -17.85 17.25 -0.79
N GLY A 32 -18.25 17.64 -2.00
CA GLY A 32 -17.56 18.69 -2.75
C GLY A 32 -16.21 18.29 -3.32
N LEU A 33 -15.96 16.99 -3.52
CA LEU A 33 -14.74 16.49 -4.14
C LEU A 33 -14.46 17.21 -5.46
N ALA A 34 -13.32 17.88 -5.56
CA ALA A 34 -12.96 18.70 -6.71
C ALA A 34 -12.61 17.85 -7.93
N ALA A 35 -12.88 18.36 -9.14
CA ALA A 35 -12.29 17.79 -10.35
C ALA A 35 -10.76 17.89 -10.27
N GLY A 36 -10.04 16.83 -10.69
CA GLY A 36 -8.60 16.73 -10.55
C GLY A 36 -8.14 16.32 -9.13
N ALA A 37 -9.06 15.93 -8.23
CA ALA A 37 -8.68 15.41 -6.92
C ALA A 37 -7.89 14.10 -7.04
N PRO A 38 -6.98 13.82 -6.08
CA PRO A 38 -6.25 12.55 -6.04
C PRO A 38 -7.14 11.35 -5.72
N LEU A 39 -6.64 10.16 -6.06
CA LEU A 39 -7.20 8.87 -5.66
C LEU A 39 -6.17 8.08 -4.87
N VAL A 40 -6.54 7.56 -3.70
CA VAL A 40 -5.75 6.61 -2.93
C VAL A 40 -6.48 5.26 -2.87
N VAL A 41 -5.81 4.19 -3.31
CA VAL A 41 -6.27 2.81 -3.12
C VAL A 41 -5.75 2.31 -1.79
N LEU A 42 -6.63 1.86 -0.89
CA LEU A 42 -6.29 1.41 0.45
C LEU A 42 -6.67 -0.06 0.64
N LEU A 43 -5.67 -0.92 0.82
CA LEU A 43 -5.81 -2.37 0.88
C LEU A 43 -5.67 -2.88 2.32
N HIS A 44 -6.67 -3.62 2.77
CA HIS A 44 -6.70 -4.18 4.13
C HIS A 44 -5.81 -5.43 4.29
N GLY A 45 -5.44 -5.77 5.52
CA GLY A 45 -4.78 -7.02 5.87
C GLY A 45 -5.76 -8.19 6.00
N CYS A 46 -5.23 -9.40 6.18
CA CYS A 46 -6.06 -10.59 6.45
C CYS A 46 -7.01 -10.36 7.63
N THR A 47 -8.20 -10.95 7.57
CA THR A 47 -9.29 -10.85 8.57
C THR A 47 -9.91 -9.45 8.74
N GLN A 48 -9.38 -8.45 8.07
CA GLN A 48 -9.91 -7.08 8.06
C GLN A 48 -10.98 -6.90 6.96
N ASN A 49 -11.47 -5.66 6.84
CA ASN A 49 -12.39 -5.20 5.81
C ASN A 49 -12.17 -3.72 5.50
N ALA A 50 -12.88 -3.18 4.52
CA ALA A 50 -12.78 -1.79 4.09
C ALA A 50 -13.00 -0.79 5.23
N ALA A 51 -14.01 -1.02 6.06
CA ALA A 51 -14.32 -0.13 7.20
C ALA A 51 -13.23 -0.15 8.27
N LEU A 52 -12.70 -1.34 8.60
CA LEU A 52 -11.66 -1.49 9.62
C LEU A 52 -10.37 -0.79 9.19
N ILE A 53 -9.92 -0.99 7.96
CA ILE A 53 -8.67 -0.36 7.51
C ILE A 53 -8.82 1.15 7.38
N ALA A 54 -9.95 1.66 6.85
CA ALA A 54 -10.20 3.08 6.70
C ALA A 54 -10.23 3.81 8.06
N ASN A 55 -10.92 3.23 9.05
CA ASN A 55 -11.05 3.79 10.40
C ASN A 55 -9.79 3.58 11.24
N GLY A 56 -9.24 2.36 11.23
CA GLY A 56 -8.07 1.99 12.03
C GLY A 56 -6.85 2.81 11.68
N THR A 57 -6.60 3.01 10.39
CA THR A 57 -5.49 3.85 9.91
C THR A 57 -5.80 5.34 9.93
N GLY A 58 -7.09 5.73 9.91
CA GLY A 58 -7.54 7.12 9.80
C GLY A 58 -7.54 7.69 8.38
N TRP A 59 -7.27 6.88 7.36
CA TRP A 59 -7.31 7.32 5.96
C TRP A 59 -8.68 7.86 5.56
N GLY A 60 -9.79 7.27 6.09
CA GLY A 60 -11.14 7.75 5.81
C GLY A 60 -11.35 9.20 6.23
N ALA A 61 -11.07 9.51 7.50
CA ALA A 61 -11.19 10.87 8.03
C ALA A 61 -10.21 11.85 7.35
N LEU A 62 -9.01 11.37 6.99
CA LEU A 62 -8.03 12.18 6.27
C LEU A 62 -8.52 12.53 4.86
N ALA A 63 -9.13 11.57 4.15
CA ALA A 63 -9.71 11.80 2.82
C ALA A 63 -10.81 12.88 2.87
N GLU A 64 -11.71 12.80 3.86
CA GLU A 64 -12.76 13.78 4.06
C GLU A 64 -12.23 15.18 4.35
N THR A 65 -11.16 15.29 5.14
CA THR A 65 -10.61 16.60 5.53
C THR A 65 -9.67 17.20 4.50
N ALA A 66 -8.97 16.37 3.73
CA ALA A 66 -8.00 16.82 2.72
C ALA A 66 -8.54 16.82 1.28
N GLY A 67 -9.76 16.30 1.05
CA GLY A 67 -10.44 16.41 -0.26
C GLY A 67 -9.87 15.48 -1.33
N PHE A 68 -9.56 14.23 -1.01
CA PHE A 68 -9.18 13.20 -1.98
C PHE A 68 -10.10 11.97 -1.90
N ALA A 69 -10.23 11.23 -2.98
CA ALA A 69 -11.03 10.01 -3.03
C ALA A 69 -10.26 8.80 -2.47
N LEU A 70 -10.98 7.86 -1.81
CA LEU A 70 -10.45 6.54 -1.49
C LEU A 70 -11.19 5.46 -2.28
N LEU A 71 -10.44 4.50 -2.82
CA LEU A 71 -10.94 3.20 -3.23
C LEU A 71 -10.51 2.17 -2.18
N LEU A 72 -11.45 1.37 -1.71
CA LEU A 72 -11.28 0.37 -0.66
C LEU A 72 -11.72 -1.01 -1.19
N PRO A 73 -10.87 -1.69 -1.95
CA PRO A 73 -11.12 -3.08 -2.32
C PRO A 73 -11.20 -3.96 -1.07
N GLN A 74 -12.12 -4.91 -1.07
CA GLN A 74 -12.32 -5.83 0.05
C GLN A 74 -12.43 -7.26 -0.40
N GLN A 75 -11.54 -8.08 0.10
CA GLN A 75 -11.57 -9.53 -0.14
C GLN A 75 -12.80 -10.18 0.47
N THR A 76 -13.33 -11.19 -0.19
CA THR A 76 -14.50 -11.98 0.27
C THR A 76 -14.06 -13.28 0.94
N GLU A 77 -14.85 -13.76 1.90
CA GLU A 77 -14.60 -15.06 2.55
C GLU A 77 -14.77 -16.23 1.57
N ALA A 78 -15.67 -16.07 0.59
CA ALA A 78 -15.88 -17.08 -0.45
C ALA A 78 -14.62 -17.32 -1.30
N LYS A 79 -13.82 -16.27 -1.53
CA LYS A 79 -12.59 -16.37 -2.31
C LYS A 79 -11.37 -16.69 -1.45
N ASN A 80 -11.31 -16.15 -0.25
CA ASN A 80 -10.26 -16.46 0.74
C ASN A 80 -10.87 -16.48 2.14
N PRO A 81 -10.91 -17.66 2.82
CA PRO A 81 -11.56 -17.78 4.13
C PRO A 81 -11.01 -16.85 5.22
N ARG A 82 -9.77 -16.39 5.08
CA ARG A 82 -9.15 -15.41 5.98
C ARG A 82 -9.24 -13.99 5.46
N ARG A 83 -9.94 -13.77 4.35
CA ARG A 83 -10.03 -12.47 3.66
C ARG A 83 -8.66 -11.84 3.38
N CYS A 84 -7.64 -12.67 3.11
CA CYS A 84 -6.36 -12.17 2.60
C CYS A 84 -6.49 -11.93 1.09
N PHE A 85 -5.97 -10.83 0.56
CA PHE A 85 -5.72 -10.75 -0.88
C PHE A 85 -4.80 -11.89 -1.29
N ASN A 86 -5.08 -12.52 -2.43
CA ASN A 86 -4.31 -13.66 -2.94
C ASN A 86 -3.06 -13.19 -3.70
N TRP A 87 -2.27 -12.33 -3.06
CA TRP A 87 -1.06 -11.67 -3.58
C TRP A 87 0.01 -12.65 -4.09
N PHE A 88 -0.09 -13.90 -3.71
CA PHE A 88 0.84 -14.99 -4.05
C PHE A 88 0.38 -15.84 -5.25
N LEU A 89 -0.80 -15.57 -5.82
CA LEU A 89 -1.32 -16.31 -6.97
C LEU A 89 -1.16 -15.46 -8.24
N PRO A 90 -0.37 -15.90 -9.23
CA PRO A 90 -0.22 -15.18 -10.49
C PRO A 90 -1.54 -14.89 -11.21
N THR A 91 -2.54 -15.77 -11.09
CA THR A 91 -3.88 -15.59 -11.66
C THR A 91 -4.68 -14.46 -11.00
N GLU A 92 -4.26 -14.00 -9.83
CA GLU A 92 -4.91 -12.91 -9.09
C GLU A 92 -4.15 -11.59 -9.17
N THR A 93 -2.85 -11.65 -9.50
CA THR A 93 -1.95 -10.51 -9.45
C THR A 93 -1.40 -10.08 -10.82
N ALA A 94 -1.47 -10.96 -11.83
CA ALA A 94 -1.01 -10.62 -13.16
C ALA A 94 -1.86 -9.50 -13.77
N ARG A 95 -1.23 -8.69 -14.61
CA ARG A 95 -1.87 -7.60 -15.34
C ARG A 95 -3.09 -8.09 -16.11
N GLY A 96 -4.23 -7.46 -15.91
CA GLY A 96 -5.51 -7.82 -16.56
C GLY A 96 -6.21 -9.04 -15.98
N GLN A 97 -5.76 -9.58 -14.85
CA GLN A 97 -6.33 -10.80 -14.27
C GLN A 97 -6.76 -10.61 -12.80
N GLY A 98 -7.72 -11.41 -12.38
CA GLY A 98 -8.10 -11.64 -10.99
C GLY A 98 -8.36 -10.38 -10.18
N GLU A 99 -7.85 -10.38 -8.94
CA GLU A 99 -8.03 -9.28 -7.98
C GLU A 99 -7.39 -7.99 -8.47
N ALA A 100 -6.21 -8.07 -9.10
CA ALA A 100 -5.53 -6.90 -9.65
C ALA A 100 -6.38 -6.20 -10.72
N ALA A 101 -7.01 -6.95 -11.63
CA ALA A 101 -7.89 -6.38 -12.64
C ALA A 101 -9.15 -5.74 -12.03
N SER A 102 -9.76 -6.36 -11.00
CA SER A 102 -10.90 -5.78 -10.29
C SER A 102 -10.55 -4.46 -9.58
N ILE A 103 -9.39 -4.39 -8.95
CA ILE A 103 -8.89 -3.16 -8.33
C ILE A 103 -8.71 -2.07 -9.38
N MET A 104 -8.11 -2.40 -10.52
CA MET A 104 -7.90 -1.46 -11.61
C MET A 104 -9.19 -0.99 -12.28
N ALA A 105 -10.21 -1.87 -12.37
CA ALA A 105 -11.55 -1.47 -12.81
C ALA A 105 -12.17 -0.42 -11.87
N GLY A 106 -12.00 -0.60 -10.55
CA GLY A 106 -12.41 0.38 -9.56
C GLY A 106 -11.68 1.71 -9.70
N VAL A 107 -10.37 1.69 -9.94
CA VAL A 107 -9.56 2.90 -10.20
C VAL A 107 -10.09 3.63 -11.44
N ALA A 108 -10.25 2.92 -12.56
CA ALA A 108 -10.72 3.51 -13.82
C ALA A 108 -12.14 4.11 -13.67
N ALA A 109 -13.03 3.40 -12.99
CA ALA A 109 -14.40 3.87 -12.76
C ALA A 109 -14.45 5.16 -11.92
N LEU A 110 -13.67 5.23 -10.82
CA LEU A 110 -13.64 6.42 -9.99
C LEU A 110 -13.03 7.63 -10.71
N ILE A 111 -11.95 7.43 -11.48
CA ILE A 111 -11.35 8.49 -12.29
C ILE A 111 -12.38 9.03 -13.28
N ALA A 112 -13.04 8.17 -14.04
CA ALA A 112 -14.00 8.58 -15.07
C ALA A 112 -15.24 9.26 -14.48
N ASN A 113 -15.85 8.66 -13.45
CA ASN A 113 -17.12 9.13 -12.89
C ASN A 113 -16.98 10.40 -12.05
N HIS A 114 -15.83 10.64 -11.44
CA HIS A 114 -15.59 11.76 -10.53
C HIS A 114 -14.55 12.75 -11.07
N ARG A 115 -14.08 12.55 -12.31
CA ARG A 115 -13.08 13.43 -12.96
C ARG A 115 -11.83 13.60 -12.10
N LEU A 116 -11.35 12.49 -11.49
CA LEU A 116 -10.12 12.51 -10.69
C LEU A 116 -8.89 12.64 -11.60
N ASP A 117 -7.77 13.09 -11.03
CA ASP A 117 -6.53 13.24 -11.77
C ASP A 117 -5.86 11.85 -11.98
N PRO A 118 -5.76 11.34 -13.21
CA PRO A 118 -5.12 10.06 -13.47
C PRO A 118 -3.60 10.05 -13.19
N ALA A 119 -2.96 11.21 -13.09
CA ALA A 119 -1.56 11.34 -12.71
C ALA A 119 -1.34 11.33 -11.19
N ARG A 120 -2.41 11.38 -10.40
CA ARG A 120 -2.37 11.43 -8.93
C ARG A 120 -3.11 10.25 -8.31
N VAL A 121 -2.75 9.04 -8.76
CA VAL A 121 -3.27 7.77 -8.23
C VAL A 121 -2.19 7.12 -7.37
N TYR A 122 -2.56 6.70 -6.18
CA TYR A 122 -1.66 6.13 -5.18
C TYR A 122 -2.23 4.83 -4.62
N VAL A 123 -1.37 3.94 -4.10
CA VAL A 123 -1.79 2.69 -3.48
C VAL A 123 -1.05 2.43 -2.18
N THR A 124 -1.75 1.96 -1.17
CA THR A 124 -1.15 1.56 0.11
C THR A 124 -1.92 0.41 0.73
N GLY A 125 -1.25 -0.37 1.56
CA GLY A 125 -1.91 -1.47 2.25
C GLY A 125 -1.07 -2.09 3.35
N LEU A 126 -1.73 -2.86 4.20
CA LEU A 126 -1.14 -3.57 5.33
C LEU A 126 -1.06 -5.07 5.04
N SER A 127 0.08 -5.73 5.36
CA SER A 127 0.20 -7.20 5.36
C SER A 127 -0.11 -7.79 3.98
N ALA A 128 -1.13 -8.64 3.84
CA ALA A 128 -1.59 -9.11 2.54
C ALA A 128 -1.98 -7.96 1.59
N GLY A 129 -2.55 -6.86 2.12
CA GLY A 129 -2.79 -5.63 1.36
C GLY A 129 -1.50 -4.92 0.97
N GLY A 130 -0.47 -4.95 1.82
CA GLY A 130 0.87 -4.45 1.52
C GLY A 130 1.56 -5.27 0.42
N ALA A 131 1.44 -6.60 0.48
CA ALA A 131 1.96 -7.48 -0.56
C ALA A 131 1.19 -7.30 -1.89
N MET A 132 -0.14 -7.13 -1.85
CA MET A 132 -0.91 -6.79 -3.05
C MET A 132 -0.54 -5.40 -3.59
N THR A 133 -0.21 -4.42 -2.73
CA THR A 133 0.35 -3.12 -3.13
C THR A 133 1.62 -3.32 -3.95
N SER A 134 2.55 -4.18 -3.50
CA SER A 134 3.77 -4.50 -4.25
C SER A 134 3.46 -5.08 -5.63
N GLN A 135 2.49 -5.99 -5.72
CA GLN A 135 2.07 -6.60 -6.99
C GLN A 135 1.45 -5.56 -7.95
N LEU A 136 0.59 -4.67 -7.43
CA LEU A 136 -0.03 -3.62 -8.25
C LEU A 136 0.99 -2.62 -8.78
N LEU A 137 1.96 -2.21 -7.95
CA LEU A 137 3.05 -1.32 -8.39
C LEU A 137 3.92 -1.97 -9.47
N ALA A 138 4.12 -3.29 -9.42
CA ALA A 138 4.86 -4.02 -10.44
C ALA A 138 4.04 -4.24 -11.72
N ALA A 139 2.75 -4.59 -11.60
CA ALA A 139 1.89 -4.91 -12.73
C ALA A 139 1.37 -3.66 -13.48
N TYR A 140 1.22 -2.52 -12.78
CA TYR A 140 0.65 -1.27 -13.33
C TYR A 140 1.48 -0.04 -12.91
N PRO A 141 2.80 -0.03 -13.13
CA PRO A 141 3.66 1.07 -12.69
C PRO A 141 3.33 2.41 -13.34
N GLU A 142 2.72 2.41 -14.51
CA GLU A 142 2.31 3.62 -15.24
C GLU A 142 1.06 4.28 -14.65
N VAL A 143 0.31 3.58 -13.79
CA VAL A 143 -0.93 4.10 -13.19
C VAL A 143 -0.66 4.77 -11.84
N PHE A 144 0.25 4.21 -11.07
CA PHE A 144 0.50 4.69 -9.71
C PHE A 144 1.68 5.68 -9.65
N ALA A 145 1.41 6.91 -9.22
CA ALA A 145 2.46 7.90 -8.99
C ALA A 145 3.36 7.55 -7.79
N ALA A 146 2.79 6.88 -6.79
CA ALA A 146 3.53 6.31 -5.66
C ALA A 146 2.75 5.21 -4.96
N GLY A 147 3.48 4.38 -4.18
CA GLY A 147 2.87 3.40 -3.28
C GLY A 147 3.52 3.37 -1.90
N ALA A 148 2.77 2.87 -0.90
CA ALA A 148 3.30 2.64 0.44
C ALA A 148 2.96 1.22 0.92
N ILE A 149 3.99 0.47 1.31
CA ILE A 149 3.91 -0.95 1.64
C ILE A 149 4.18 -1.11 3.13
N LEU A 150 3.14 -1.47 3.90
CA LEU A 150 3.24 -1.65 5.35
C LEU A 150 3.24 -3.14 5.69
N ALA A 151 4.30 -3.61 6.34
CA ALA A 151 4.47 -5.00 6.75
C ALA A 151 4.10 -6.01 5.64
N GLY A 152 4.44 -5.68 4.40
CA GLY A 152 4.15 -6.47 3.20
C GLY A 152 5.36 -7.27 2.71
N LEU A 153 5.24 -7.83 1.51
CA LEU A 153 6.28 -8.60 0.85
C LEU A 153 6.60 -8.04 -0.55
N PRO A 154 7.78 -8.30 -1.09
CA PRO A 154 8.13 -7.86 -2.44
C PRO A 154 7.27 -8.54 -3.52
N ALA A 155 7.09 -7.87 -4.65
CA ALA A 155 6.42 -8.44 -5.81
C ALA A 155 7.15 -9.70 -6.30
N GLY A 156 6.41 -10.75 -6.61
CA GLY A 156 6.97 -12.03 -7.03
C GLY A 156 7.63 -12.84 -5.90
N ALA A 157 7.35 -12.54 -4.62
CA ALA A 157 7.89 -13.28 -3.49
C ALA A 157 7.41 -14.72 -3.42
N ALA A 158 6.24 -15.02 -3.96
CA ALA A 158 5.67 -16.37 -4.00
C ALA A 158 4.85 -16.59 -5.27
N GLY A 159 4.58 -17.86 -5.60
CA GLY A 159 3.72 -18.28 -6.71
C GLY A 159 2.57 -19.19 -6.27
N ASP A 160 2.54 -19.56 -4.99
CA ASP A 160 1.54 -20.43 -4.38
C ASP A 160 1.45 -20.21 -2.86
N VAL A 161 0.54 -20.92 -2.20
CA VAL A 161 0.31 -20.82 -0.73
C VAL A 161 1.54 -21.24 0.07
N ALA A 162 2.21 -22.32 -0.31
CA ALA A 162 3.38 -22.83 0.42
C ALA A 162 4.56 -21.83 0.34
N GLY A 163 4.79 -21.30 -0.86
CA GLY A 163 5.76 -20.23 -1.10
C GLY A 163 5.41 -18.95 -0.32
N ALA A 164 4.14 -18.60 -0.23
CA ALA A 164 3.71 -17.44 0.57
C ALA A 164 4.03 -17.59 2.05
N LEU A 165 3.72 -18.76 2.64
CA LEU A 165 4.04 -19.04 4.04
C LEU A 165 5.57 -19.01 4.29
N THR A 166 6.34 -19.61 3.39
CA THR A 166 7.81 -19.57 3.46
C THR A 166 8.33 -18.13 3.35
N ALA A 167 7.83 -17.35 2.38
CA ALA A 167 8.22 -15.96 2.20
C ALA A 167 7.90 -15.09 3.43
N MET A 168 6.74 -15.28 4.05
CA MET A 168 6.38 -14.60 5.29
C MET A 168 7.35 -14.93 6.44
N GLN A 169 7.75 -16.18 6.57
CA GLN A 169 8.65 -16.62 7.66
C GLN A 169 10.10 -16.20 7.45
N THR A 170 10.58 -16.20 6.22
CA THR A 170 12.01 -15.99 5.91
C THR A 170 12.34 -14.60 5.40
N GLY A 171 11.33 -13.78 5.01
CA GLY A 171 11.54 -12.56 4.25
C GLY A 171 11.90 -12.80 2.79
N ALA A 172 11.86 -14.06 2.32
CA ALA A 172 12.16 -14.49 0.95
C ALA A 172 13.54 -14.01 0.43
N PRO A 173 14.66 -14.29 1.10
CA PRO A 173 15.96 -13.78 0.67
C PRO A 173 16.35 -14.26 -0.72
N ARG A 174 16.75 -13.33 -1.59
CA ARG A 174 17.22 -13.57 -2.97
C ARG A 174 18.27 -12.53 -3.34
N PRO A 175 19.09 -12.78 -4.39
CA PRO A 175 19.93 -11.73 -4.97
C PRO A 175 19.10 -10.50 -5.43
N ASP A 176 19.62 -9.31 -5.19
CA ASP A 176 18.94 -8.05 -5.50
C ASP A 176 18.45 -7.96 -6.95
N GLU A 177 19.27 -8.37 -7.91
CA GLU A 177 18.93 -8.36 -9.33
C GLU A 177 17.69 -9.22 -9.67
N SER A 178 17.49 -10.34 -8.96
CA SER A 178 16.33 -11.20 -9.15
C SER A 178 15.05 -10.52 -8.69
N TRP A 179 15.14 -9.64 -7.70
CA TRP A 179 14.01 -8.82 -7.24
C TRP A 179 13.60 -7.77 -8.27
N ALA A 180 14.57 -7.03 -8.85
CA ALA A 180 14.28 -6.07 -9.90
C ALA A 180 13.77 -6.76 -11.18
N ALA A 181 14.30 -7.93 -11.52
CA ALA A 181 13.84 -8.73 -12.66
C ALA A 181 12.36 -9.15 -12.50
N ALA A 182 11.93 -9.51 -11.29
CA ALA A 182 10.54 -9.88 -11.03
C ALA A 182 9.57 -8.72 -11.33
N VAL A 183 9.92 -7.49 -10.99
CA VAL A 183 9.11 -6.30 -11.31
C VAL A 183 9.12 -6.04 -12.82
N ARG A 184 10.28 -6.10 -13.49
CA ARG A 184 10.36 -5.91 -14.95
C ARG A 184 9.55 -6.96 -15.73
N ALA A 185 9.42 -8.17 -15.19
CA ALA A 185 8.64 -9.24 -15.81
C ALA A 185 7.11 -9.07 -15.62
N ALA A 186 6.67 -8.28 -14.65
CA ALA A 186 5.24 -8.12 -14.34
C ALA A 186 4.50 -7.20 -15.32
N SER A 187 5.22 -6.34 -16.07
CA SER A 187 4.62 -5.45 -17.06
C SER A 187 5.63 -5.06 -18.15
N PRO A 188 5.17 -4.62 -19.35
CA PRO A 188 6.05 -4.13 -20.40
C PRO A 188 6.62 -2.72 -20.14
N HIS A 189 6.33 -2.12 -18.98
CA HIS A 189 6.74 -0.77 -18.63
C HIS A 189 8.26 -0.66 -18.44
N ALA A 190 8.85 0.39 -18.99
CA ALA A 190 10.29 0.63 -18.92
C ALA A 190 10.68 1.86 -18.08
N GLY A 191 9.72 2.49 -17.41
CA GLY A 191 9.88 3.71 -16.61
C GLY A 191 9.15 4.93 -17.22
N PRO A 192 8.99 5.99 -16.47
CA PRO A 192 9.43 6.19 -15.08
C PRO A 192 8.70 5.28 -14.08
N TRP A 193 9.41 4.90 -13.00
CA TRP A 193 8.88 4.02 -11.97
C TRP A 193 8.17 4.82 -10.85
N PRO A 194 7.15 4.24 -10.20
CA PRO A 194 6.48 4.89 -9.07
C PRO A 194 7.42 5.07 -7.87
N ARG A 195 7.20 6.13 -7.10
CA ARG A 195 7.89 6.32 -5.83
C ARG A 195 7.36 5.34 -4.77
N VAL A 196 8.23 4.83 -3.89
CA VAL A 196 7.84 3.80 -2.92
C VAL A 196 8.25 4.15 -1.49
N SER A 197 7.30 4.04 -0.56
CA SER A 197 7.49 4.16 0.88
C SER A 197 7.30 2.79 1.54
N ILE A 198 8.29 2.32 2.29
CA ILE A 198 8.29 1.00 2.92
C ILE A 198 8.24 1.16 4.44
N TRP A 199 7.35 0.43 5.10
CA TRP A 199 7.16 0.47 6.54
C TRP A 199 7.22 -0.92 7.16
N HIS A 200 8.12 -1.14 8.13
CA HIS A 200 8.22 -2.43 8.81
C HIS A 200 8.66 -2.28 10.26
N GLY A 201 8.08 -3.10 11.13
CA GLY A 201 8.47 -3.22 12.52
C GLY A 201 9.58 -4.26 12.72
N THR A 202 10.55 -3.99 13.60
CA THR A 202 11.65 -4.94 13.85
C THR A 202 11.22 -6.18 14.64
N HIS A 203 10.06 -6.15 15.29
CA HIS A 203 9.50 -7.24 16.09
C HIS A 203 8.23 -7.83 15.46
N ASP A 204 8.12 -7.76 14.13
CA ASP A 204 7.00 -8.35 13.41
C ASP A 204 7.08 -9.89 13.44
N PRO A 205 6.14 -10.59 14.12
CA PRO A 205 6.14 -12.03 14.22
C PRO A 205 5.39 -12.72 13.08
N VAL A 206 4.80 -11.95 12.14
CA VAL A 206 3.93 -12.47 11.08
C VAL A 206 4.64 -12.42 9.72
N VAL A 207 5.22 -11.27 9.39
CA VAL A 207 6.03 -11.09 8.19
C VAL A 207 7.44 -10.71 8.63
N ASN A 208 8.40 -11.56 8.30
CA ASN A 208 9.80 -11.35 8.66
C ASN A 208 10.28 -9.99 8.13
N PRO A 209 10.86 -9.11 8.99
CA PRO A 209 11.33 -7.78 8.59
C PRO A 209 12.32 -7.75 7.42
N LEU A 210 13.02 -8.86 7.14
CA LEU A 210 13.88 -9.00 5.96
C LEU A 210 13.11 -8.86 4.63
N ALA A 211 11.79 -9.03 4.62
CA ALA A 211 10.97 -8.77 3.44
C ALA A 211 11.13 -7.32 2.94
N ALA A 212 11.36 -6.37 3.83
CA ALA A 212 11.61 -4.98 3.48
C ALA A 212 12.89 -4.80 2.65
N ASP A 213 13.92 -5.63 2.86
CA ASP A 213 15.17 -5.57 2.08
C ASP A 213 14.91 -5.94 0.61
N GLY A 214 14.09 -6.97 0.36
CA GLY A 214 13.69 -7.34 -0.99
C GLY A 214 12.88 -6.24 -1.69
N ILE A 215 12.00 -5.52 -0.97
CA ILE A 215 11.25 -4.39 -1.54
C ILE A 215 12.21 -3.23 -1.84
N VAL A 216 13.16 -2.92 -0.96
CA VAL A 216 14.20 -1.91 -1.21
C VAL A 216 15.01 -2.28 -2.44
N ALA A 217 15.47 -3.52 -2.56
CA ALA A 217 16.24 -4.01 -3.70
C ALA A 217 15.48 -3.81 -5.04
N GLN A 218 14.17 -4.16 -5.07
CA GLN A 218 13.33 -3.98 -6.25
C GLN A 218 13.39 -2.53 -6.76
N TRP A 219 13.03 -1.60 -5.89
CA TRP A 219 12.82 -0.21 -6.32
C TRP A 219 14.13 0.58 -6.40
N ARG A 220 15.13 0.26 -5.57
CA ARG A 220 16.45 0.85 -5.67
C ARG A 220 17.10 0.60 -7.03
N LEU A 221 17.08 -0.65 -7.50
CA LEU A 221 17.66 -1.03 -8.79
C LEU A 221 16.88 -0.49 -9.99
N LEU A 222 15.54 -0.45 -9.90
CA LEU A 222 14.69 0.10 -10.96
C LEU A 222 14.89 1.60 -11.13
N HIS A 223 15.08 2.33 -10.04
CA HIS A 223 15.37 3.78 -10.08
C HIS A 223 16.86 4.10 -10.30
N GLY A 224 17.74 3.10 -10.38
CA GLY A 224 19.18 3.31 -10.54
C GLY A 224 19.83 4.04 -9.36
N LEU A 225 19.35 3.79 -8.13
CA LEU A 225 19.79 4.50 -6.92
C LEU A 225 21.01 3.85 -6.29
N PRO A 226 21.82 4.62 -5.53
CA PRO A 226 22.98 4.10 -4.82
C PRO A 226 22.58 3.07 -3.77
N GLU A 227 23.51 2.20 -3.41
CA GLU A 227 23.31 1.20 -2.35
C GLU A 227 23.05 1.85 -0.98
N THR A 228 23.83 2.89 -0.66
CA THR A 228 23.75 3.58 0.63
C THR A 228 22.68 4.67 0.62
N PRO A 229 21.69 4.63 1.53
CA PRO A 229 20.71 5.69 1.70
C PRO A 229 21.26 6.89 2.47
N SER A 230 20.55 8.00 2.38
CA SER A 230 20.67 9.08 3.35
C SER A 230 19.82 8.79 4.57
N LEU A 231 20.35 9.03 5.77
CA LEU A 231 19.57 8.91 7.01
C LEU A 231 18.94 10.27 7.35
N LEU A 232 17.65 10.27 7.61
CA LEU A 232 16.92 11.46 8.08
C LEU A 232 16.38 11.22 9.50
N PRO A 233 16.12 12.31 10.26
CA PRO A 233 15.50 12.20 11.57
C PRO A 233 14.14 11.50 11.48
N GLY A 234 13.95 10.46 12.28
CA GLY A 234 12.67 9.78 12.44
C GLY A 234 11.65 10.61 13.24
N ALA A 235 10.42 10.11 13.35
CA ALA A 235 9.38 10.73 14.16
C ALA A 235 9.63 10.59 15.67
N THR A 236 10.32 9.53 16.05
CA THR A 236 10.69 9.17 17.44
C THR A 236 12.08 8.54 17.39
N PRO A 237 12.78 8.39 18.54
CA PRO A 237 14.05 7.65 18.59
C PRO A 237 13.95 6.20 18.10
N ALA A 238 12.79 5.58 18.18
CA ALA A 238 12.55 4.23 17.67
C ALA A 238 12.30 4.17 16.16
N HIS A 239 12.20 5.31 15.47
CA HIS A 239 11.91 5.39 14.04
C HIS A 239 13.16 5.74 13.25
N ARG A 240 13.68 4.79 12.50
CA ARG A 240 14.77 5.00 11.53
C ARG A 240 14.17 5.28 10.16
N LEU A 241 14.53 6.40 9.54
CA LEU A 241 14.13 6.82 8.21
C LEU A 241 15.34 6.84 7.28
N GLU A 242 15.33 5.98 6.29
CA GLU A 242 16.30 5.88 5.21
C GLU A 242 15.64 6.39 3.92
N VAL A 243 16.33 7.24 3.17
CA VAL A 243 15.81 7.82 1.93
C VAL A 243 16.81 7.73 0.80
N TRP A 244 16.30 7.50 -0.39
CA TRP A 244 17.04 7.57 -1.64
C TRP A 244 16.40 8.62 -2.54
N ARG A 245 17.25 9.42 -3.16
CA ARG A 245 16.84 10.53 -3.99
C ARG A 245 17.26 10.31 -5.44
N ASP A 246 16.44 10.77 -6.37
CA ASP A 246 16.81 10.86 -7.77
C ASP A 246 17.83 11.97 -8.04
N ALA A 247 18.29 12.12 -9.28
CA ALA A 247 19.24 13.15 -9.68
C ALA A 247 18.69 14.59 -9.51
N ALA A 248 17.38 14.76 -9.45
CA ALA A 248 16.73 16.05 -9.20
C ALA A 248 16.58 16.35 -7.69
N GLY A 249 16.98 15.42 -6.83
CA GLY A 249 16.88 15.56 -5.36
C GLY A 249 15.53 15.15 -4.76
N ASN A 250 14.61 14.61 -5.57
CA ASN A 250 13.31 14.13 -5.07
C ASN A 250 13.48 12.78 -4.35
N THR A 251 12.83 12.61 -3.21
CA THR A 251 12.75 11.30 -2.56
C THR A 251 11.88 10.36 -3.38
N VAL A 252 12.46 9.32 -3.97
CA VAL A 252 11.77 8.32 -4.79
C VAL A 252 11.62 6.97 -4.08
N LEU A 253 12.45 6.71 -3.08
CA LEU A 253 12.36 5.53 -2.25
C LEU A 253 12.63 5.93 -0.80
N GLU A 254 11.84 5.42 0.13
CA GLU A 254 12.09 5.56 1.56
C GLU A 254 11.79 4.24 2.30
N ARG A 255 12.57 3.99 3.35
CA ARG A 255 12.37 2.89 4.28
C ARG A 255 12.17 3.44 5.69
N ASN A 256 11.07 3.09 6.28
CA ASN A 256 10.66 3.47 7.62
C ASN A 256 10.71 2.23 8.52
N THR A 257 11.78 2.06 9.29
CA THR A 257 11.92 0.95 10.24
C THR A 257 11.56 1.43 11.63
N VAL A 258 10.65 0.71 12.30
CA VAL A 258 10.19 1.05 13.65
C VAL A 258 10.65 -0.02 14.65
N ALA A 259 11.58 0.35 15.52
CA ALA A 259 12.11 -0.56 16.53
C ALA A 259 11.02 -0.98 17.53
N GLY A 260 10.94 -2.27 17.83
CA GLY A 260 9.97 -2.84 18.76
C GLY A 260 8.54 -2.96 18.23
N LEU A 261 8.23 -2.42 17.05
CA LEU A 261 6.89 -2.53 16.47
C LEU A 261 6.62 -3.97 16.02
N ALA A 262 5.47 -4.50 16.42
CA ALA A 262 4.93 -5.76 15.95
C ALA A 262 4.24 -5.61 14.58
N HIS A 263 3.52 -6.64 14.11
CA HIS A 263 2.81 -6.64 12.83
C HIS A 263 1.64 -5.65 12.83
N GLY A 264 1.78 -4.52 12.14
CA GLY A 264 0.71 -3.53 12.08
C GLY A 264 1.12 -2.16 11.55
N VAL A 265 0.17 -1.25 11.63
CA VAL A 265 0.29 0.15 11.21
C VAL A 265 0.71 1.00 12.41
N PRO A 266 1.83 1.74 12.36
CA PRO A 266 2.20 2.69 13.39
C PRO A 266 1.20 3.86 13.44
N LEU A 267 0.63 4.13 14.61
CA LEU A 267 -0.26 5.27 14.83
C LEU A 267 0.41 6.36 15.67
N GLY A 268 0.21 7.61 15.25
CA GLY A 268 0.39 8.81 16.06
C GLY A 268 -0.95 9.25 16.66
N GLY A 269 -0.94 9.98 17.77
CA GLY A 269 -2.15 10.31 18.54
C GLY A 269 -3.22 11.17 17.84
N ARG A 270 -3.04 11.50 16.55
CA ARG A 270 -3.96 12.38 15.79
C ARG A 270 -4.73 11.67 14.67
N THR A 271 -4.27 10.48 14.24
CA THR A 271 -4.79 9.80 13.05
C THR A 271 -4.99 8.33 13.38
N GLY A 272 -6.14 7.80 13.00
CA GLY A 272 -6.49 6.40 13.20
C GLY A 272 -7.04 6.08 14.60
N ARG A 273 -7.44 4.83 14.76
CA ARG A 273 -7.98 4.28 16.01
C ARG A 273 -7.18 3.07 16.44
N PRO A 274 -6.59 3.07 17.65
CA PRO A 274 -5.88 1.91 18.16
C PRO A 274 -6.76 0.65 18.19
N GLY A 275 -6.14 -0.49 17.87
CA GLY A 275 -6.81 -1.78 17.82
C GLY A 275 -5.87 -2.87 17.30
N PRO A 276 -6.37 -4.08 17.05
CA PRO A 276 -5.56 -5.14 16.44
C PRO A 276 -4.90 -4.66 15.14
N HIS A 277 -3.57 -4.72 15.09
CA HIS A 277 -2.73 -4.23 13.98
C HIS A 277 -2.74 -2.70 13.73
N PHE A 278 -3.31 -1.90 14.64
CA PHE A 278 -3.24 -0.43 14.62
C PHE A 278 -2.59 0.04 15.93
N LEU A 279 -1.27 0.27 15.89
CA LEU A 279 -0.40 0.28 17.07
C LEU A 279 -0.01 1.72 17.45
N PRO A 280 -0.42 2.21 18.65
CA PRO A 280 -0.17 3.59 19.09
C PRO A 280 1.27 3.76 19.60
N VAL A 281 2.21 3.97 18.69
CA VAL A 281 3.65 4.11 18.97
C VAL A 281 4.17 5.54 18.78
N GLY A 282 3.29 6.52 18.67
CA GLY A 282 3.67 7.93 18.51
C GLY A 282 4.16 8.31 17.10
N ILE A 283 3.96 7.42 16.12
CA ILE A 283 4.35 7.64 14.72
C ILE A 283 3.10 7.64 13.87
N ASP A 284 2.75 8.79 13.29
CA ASP A 284 1.61 8.92 12.38
C ASP A 284 2.02 8.52 10.96
N SER A 285 2.02 7.20 10.69
CA SER A 285 2.40 6.67 9.39
C SER A 285 1.45 7.13 8.28
N THR A 286 0.15 7.20 8.55
CA THR A 286 -0.86 7.65 7.59
C THR A 286 -0.57 9.06 7.07
N ARG A 287 -0.33 10.04 7.96
CA ARG A 287 0.00 11.40 7.53
C ARG A 287 1.37 11.49 6.86
N ARG A 288 2.34 10.68 7.29
CA ARG A 288 3.65 10.63 6.62
C ARG A 288 3.55 10.08 5.20
N ILE A 289 2.81 9.02 5.00
CA ILE A 289 2.52 8.45 3.69
C ILE A 289 1.72 9.45 2.83
N ALA A 290 0.73 10.11 3.41
CA ALA A 290 -0.05 11.12 2.69
C ALA A 290 0.81 12.31 2.20
N ARG A 291 1.81 12.75 3.00
CA ARG A 291 2.82 13.72 2.56
C ARG A 291 3.75 13.16 1.48
N PHE A 292 4.21 11.93 1.65
CA PHE A 292 5.02 11.27 0.62
C PHE A 292 4.26 11.15 -0.71
N PHE A 293 2.96 10.93 -0.67
CA PHE A 293 2.11 10.95 -1.86
C PHE A 293 1.89 12.36 -2.41
N GLY A 294 1.97 13.40 -1.59
CA GLY A 294 1.63 14.77 -1.97
C GLY A 294 0.13 15.04 -2.01
N VAL A 295 -0.65 14.31 -1.19
CA VAL A 295 -2.10 14.53 -1.03
C VAL A 295 -2.43 15.43 0.16
N ILE A 296 -1.44 15.70 1.01
CA ILE A 296 -1.44 16.74 2.06
C ILE A 296 -0.06 17.41 2.13
N ASP A 297 0.00 18.56 2.78
CA ASP A 297 1.24 19.30 3.11
C ASP A 297 1.97 18.70 4.31
#